data_f5bca7cb4703fc7153b2de1a1e98946e
#
_entry.id   f5bca7cb4703fc7153b2de1a1e98946e
#
_cell.length_a   1.000
_cell.length_b   1.000
_cell.length_c   1.000
_cell.angle_alpha   90.00
_cell.angle_beta   90.00
_cell.angle_gamma   90.00
#
_symmetry.space_group_name_H-M   'P 1'
#
loop_
_entity.id
_entity.type
_entity.pdbx_description
1 polymer ?
#
loop_
_entity_poly.entity_id
_entity_poly.type
_entity_poly.pdbx_seq_one_letter_code
_entity_poly.pdbx_strand_id
1 'polypeptide(L)'
;MKLFESLGDAVATERDYLFSSPIIVSALRGDITRSQYVAFLKEAYFHVKETVPLLMACGSRLTDDREWLRAAVTHYIDDEYGHENWILNDIRACGTDADRIRNSQPSRATELMVSYAWDTIQRRDPVGFFGMVYVLEGTSVALATQAANVLQTSLDLPQDAFSYLLSHGSIDQEHVQFLEGLMNRFEDPRDHATITHCAKRFFYLYANLFRELPDRHAATLRDDLRQVA
;
A
#
# COMPACT_ATOMS: atom_id res chain seq x y z
N MET A 1 -17.52 -19.61 9.21
CA MET A 1 -17.13 -18.17 9.19
C MET A 1 -16.56 -17.89 7.80
N LYS A 2 -16.99 -16.83 7.18
CA LYS A 2 -16.49 -16.43 5.86
C LYS A 2 -15.03 -15.97 5.95
N LEU A 3 -14.23 -16.17 4.90
CA LEU A 3 -12.79 -15.85 4.93
C LEU A 3 -12.55 -14.38 5.27
N PHE A 4 -13.28 -13.46 4.66
CA PHE A 4 -13.08 -12.03 4.86
C PHE A 4 -13.23 -11.60 6.34
N GLU A 5 -14.29 -12.09 7.02
CA GLU A 5 -14.48 -11.85 8.45
C GLU A 5 -13.34 -12.44 9.30
N SER A 6 -13.02 -13.73 9.05
CA SER A 6 -11.97 -14.41 9.83
C SER A 6 -10.58 -13.81 9.62
N LEU A 7 -10.34 -13.22 8.44
CA LEU A 7 -9.10 -12.55 8.12
C LEU A 7 -8.93 -11.27 8.96
N GLY A 8 -9.99 -10.48 9.13
CA GLY A 8 -9.99 -9.27 9.94
C GLY A 8 -9.52 -9.51 11.39
N ASP A 9 -10.02 -10.59 12.01
CA ASP A 9 -9.61 -11.00 13.36
C ASP A 9 -8.18 -11.55 13.38
N ALA A 10 -7.85 -12.38 12.39
CA ALA A 10 -6.56 -13.06 12.33
C ALA A 10 -5.37 -12.09 12.16
N VAL A 11 -5.57 -10.92 11.54
CA VAL A 11 -4.50 -9.93 11.26
C VAL A 11 -4.54 -8.73 12.21
N ALA A 12 -5.37 -8.73 13.24
CA ALA A 12 -5.57 -7.58 14.12
C ALA A 12 -4.26 -7.02 14.69
N THR A 13 -3.38 -7.89 15.17
CA THR A 13 -2.06 -7.50 15.73
C THR A 13 -1.18 -6.81 14.69
N GLU A 14 -1.11 -7.35 13.49
CA GLU A 14 -0.28 -6.80 12.42
C GLU A 14 -0.87 -5.49 11.86
N ARG A 15 -2.20 -5.38 11.82
CA ARG A 15 -2.89 -4.13 11.48
C ARG A 15 -2.62 -3.05 12.51
N ASP A 16 -2.69 -3.37 13.80
CA ASP A 16 -2.37 -2.43 14.88
C ASP A 16 -0.90 -1.97 14.81
N TYR A 17 0.00 -2.89 14.45
CA TYR A 17 1.40 -2.55 14.21
C TYR A 17 1.56 -1.54 13.06
N LEU A 18 0.80 -1.68 11.96
CA LEU A 18 0.78 -0.71 10.87
C LEU A 18 0.23 0.64 11.35
N PHE A 19 -0.95 0.65 11.95
CA PHE A 19 -1.65 1.89 12.33
C PHE A 19 -0.95 2.66 13.45
N SER A 20 -0.14 1.99 14.27
CA SER A 20 0.73 2.62 15.26
C SER A 20 2.04 3.17 14.70
N SER A 21 2.24 3.14 13.38
CA SER A 21 3.45 3.73 12.78
C SER A 21 3.50 5.24 13.06
N PRO A 22 4.61 5.77 13.61
CA PRO A 22 4.68 7.16 14.06
C PRO A 22 4.27 8.17 13.00
N ILE A 23 4.70 7.97 11.75
CA ILE A 23 4.37 8.86 10.65
C ILE A 23 2.87 8.84 10.30
N ILE A 24 2.18 7.70 10.40
CA ILE A 24 0.72 7.60 10.20
C ILE A 24 0.01 8.39 11.28
N VAL A 25 0.38 8.17 12.55
CA VAL A 25 -0.22 8.89 13.68
C VAL A 25 -0.01 10.40 13.55
N SER A 26 1.19 10.84 13.16
CA SER A 26 1.51 12.25 12.92
C SER A 26 0.74 12.82 11.73
N ALA A 27 0.62 12.09 10.62
CA ALA A 27 -0.12 12.52 9.45
C ALA A 27 -1.60 12.76 9.74
N LEU A 28 -2.23 11.86 10.50
CA LEU A 28 -3.64 12.00 10.93
C LEU A 28 -3.88 13.17 11.89
N ARG A 29 -2.82 13.74 12.48
CA ARG A 29 -2.86 14.95 13.31
C ARG A 29 -2.43 16.21 12.55
N GLY A 30 -1.97 16.08 11.31
CA GLY A 30 -1.40 17.19 10.54
C GLY A 30 0.03 17.56 10.93
N ASP A 31 0.71 16.70 11.67
CA ASP A 31 2.04 16.94 12.25
C ASP A 31 3.19 16.41 11.39
N ILE A 32 3.05 16.41 10.09
CA ILE A 32 4.13 16.06 9.18
C ILE A 32 4.54 17.25 8.33
N THR A 33 5.74 17.19 7.77
CA THR A 33 6.23 18.19 6.83
C THR A 33 5.88 17.80 5.39
N ARG A 34 5.89 18.78 4.47
CA ARG A 34 5.76 18.54 3.04
C ARG A 34 6.82 17.54 2.52
N SER A 35 8.06 17.61 3.02
CA SER A 35 9.12 16.67 2.63
C SER A 35 8.83 15.23 3.08
N GLN A 36 8.19 15.04 4.23
CA GLN A 36 7.74 13.72 4.69
C GLN A 36 6.58 13.19 3.84
N TYR A 37 5.63 14.07 3.47
CA TYR A 37 4.55 13.71 2.55
C TYR A 37 5.09 13.29 1.18
N VAL A 38 6.02 14.06 0.60
CA VAL A 38 6.69 13.71 -0.66
C VAL A 38 7.48 12.39 -0.54
N ALA A 39 8.13 12.14 0.61
CA ALA A 39 8.80 10.88 0.85
C ALA A 39 7.83 9.70 0.89
N PHE A 40 6.63 9.87 1.48
CA PHE A 40 5.55 8.88 1.39
C PHE A 40 5.09 8.66 -0.06
N LEU A 41 4.80 9.72 -0.81
CA LEU A 41 4.38 9.62 -2.21
C LEU A 41 5.44 8.91 -3.07
N LYS A 42 6.72 9.14 -2.81
CA LYS A 42 7.81 8.42 -3.47
C LYS A 42 7.69 6.90 -3.25
N GLU A 43 7.53 6.47 -2.02
CA GLU A 43 7.42 5.04 -1.71
C GLU A 43 6.10 4.45 -2.23
N ALA A 44 5.01 5.22 -2.20
CA ALA A 44 3.75 4.86 -2.84
C ALA A 44 3.92 4.63 -4.34
N TYR A 45 4.60 5.54 -5.07
CA TYR A 45 4.90 5.37 -6.48
C TYR A 45 5.62 4.06 -6.77
N PHE A 46 6.61 3.69 -5.97
CA PHE A 46 7.42 2.50 -6.23
C PHE A 46 6.67 1.18 -6.00
N HIS A 47 5.69 1.12 -5.10
CA HIS A 47 4.88 -0.10 -5.00
C HIS A 47 3.66 -0.08 -5.93
N VAL A 48 3.01 1.08 -6.15
CA VAL A 48 1.82 1.17 -7.01
C VAL A 48 2.16 0.89 -8.48
N LYS A 49 3.29 1.35 -8.99
CA LYS A 49 3.72 1.03 -10.36
C LYS A 49 3.90 -0.48 -10.61
N GLU A 50 4.06 -1.28 -9.55
CA GLU A 50 4.17 -2.73 -9.63
C GLU A 50 2.81 -3.45 -9.55
N THR A 51 1.71 -2.74 -9.23
CA THR A 51 0.38 -3.35 -9.06
C THR A 51 -0.06 -4.10 -10.32
N VAL A 52 -0.08 -3.43 -11.47
CA VAL A 52 -0.49 -4.06 -12.74
C VAL A 52 0.46 -5.18 -13.16
N PRO A 53 1.80 -5.03 -13.16
CA PRO A 53 2.72 -6.14 -13.39
C PRO A 53 2.51 -7.34 -12.47
N LEU A 54 2.27 -7.13 -11.17
CA LEU A 54 1.99 -8.20 -10.21
C LEU A 54 0.66 -8.90 -10.49
N LEU A 55 -0.40 -8.15 -10.82
CA LEU A 55 -1.70 -8.71 -11.23
C LEU A 55 -1.57 -9.57 -12.49
N MET A 56 -0.88 -9.09 -13.53
CA MET A 56 -0.61 -9.86 -14.75
C MET A 56 0.15 -11.15 -14.45
N ALA A 57 1.18 -11.07 -13.61
CA ALA A 57 1.94 -12.24 -13.18
C ALA A 57 1.08 -13.22 -12.38
N CYS A 58 0.24 -12.72 -11.46
CA CYS A 58 -0.70 -13.53 -10.69
C CYS A 58 -1.67 -14.27 -11.62
N GLY A 59 -2.34 -13.56 -12.53
CA GLY A 59 -3.28 -14.14 -13.47
C GLY A 59 -2.68 -15.24 -14.35
N SER A 60 -1.43 -15.07 -14.78
CA SER A 60 -0.71 -16.05 -15.60
C SER A 60 -0.35 -17.34 -14.84
N ARG A 61 -0.33 -17.31 -13.52
CA ARG A 61 0.03 -18.44 -12.65
C ARG A 61 -1.18 -19.20 -12.10
N LEU A 62 -2.39 -18.65 -12.28
CA LEU A 62 -3.62 -19.32 -11.86
C LEU A 62 -3.91 -20.52 -12.77
N THR A 63 -4.30 -21.63 -12.17
CA THR A 63 -4.69 -22.87 -12.83
C THR A 63 -6.13 -22.81 -13.35
N ASP A 64 -6.53 -23.73 -14.21
CA ASP A 64 -7.84 -23.68 -14.89
C ASP A 64 -9.02 -23.81 -13.91
N ASP A 65 -8.83 -24.53 -12.80
CA ASP A 65 -9.82 -24.61 -11.71
C ASP A 65 -10.04 -23.29 -10.97
N ARG A 66 -9.15 -22.30 -11.20
CA ARG A 66 -9.21 -20.94 -10.64
C ARG A 66 -9.52 -19.87 -11.70
N GLU A 67 -10.17 -20.23 -12.81
CA GLU A 67 -10.56 -19.30 -13.88
C GLU A 67 -11.39 -18.12 -13.37
N TRP A 68 -12.26 -18.37 -12.40
CA TRP A 68 -13.05 -17.34 -11.74
C TRP A 68 -12.19 -16.25 -11.05
N LEU A 69 -10.99 -16.60 -10.60
CA LEU A 69 -10.06 -15.68 -9.97
C LEU A 69 -9.29 -14.89 -11.03
N ARG A 70 -9.02 -15.51 -12.20
CA ARG A 70 -8.42 -14.83 -13.36
C ARG A 70 -9.33 -13.71 -13.89
N ALA A 71 -10.65 -13.91 -13.89
CA ALA A 71 -11.62 -12.88 -14.23
C ALA A 71 -11.54 -11.69 -13.24
N ALA A 72 -11.39 -11.95 -11.94
CA ALA A 72 -11.21 -10.90 -10.94
C ALA A 72 -9.89 -10.14 -11.13
N VAL A 73 -8.80 -10.83 -11.47
CA VAL A 73 -7.50 -10.19 -11.79
C VAL A 73 -7.64 -9.25 -12.99
N THR A 74 -8.42 -9.64 -14.02
CA THR A 74 -8.65 -8.78 -15.19
C THR A 74 -9.39 -7.50 -14.80
N HIS A 75 -10.41 -7.59 -13.94
CA HIS A 75 -11.12 -6.43 -13.42
C HIS A 75 -10.17 -5.49 -12.65
N TYR A 76 -9.36 -6.02 -11.74
CA TYR A 76 -8.36 -5.21 -11.03
C TYR A 76 -7.35 -4.55 -11.96
N ILE A 77 -6.92 -5.21 -13.05
CA ILE A 77 -6.00 -4.60 -14.01
C ILE A 77 -6.63 -3.39 -14.70
N ASP A 78 -7.90 -3.48 -15.10
CA ASP A 78 -8.62 -2.38 -15.74
C ASP A 78 -8.76 -1.19 -14.78
N ASP A 79 -9.03 -1.44 -13.50
CA ASP A 79 -9.21 -0.41 -12.49
C ASP A 79 -7.88 0.25 -12.07
N GLU A 80 -6.81 -0.55 -11.93
CA GLU A 80 -5.52 -0.08 -11.40
C GLU A 80 -4.58 0.50 -12.47
N TYR A 81 -4.94 0.39 -13.76
CA TYR A 81 -4.07 0.85 -14.83
C TYR A 81 -3.87 2.36 -14.81
N GLY A 82 -2.63 2.78 -14.59
CA GLY A 82 -2.22 4.18 -14.65
C GLY A 82 -2.30 4.94 -13.32
N HIS A 83 -2.69 4.31 -12.20
CA HIS A 83 -2.77 4.95 -10.88
C HIS A 83 -1.41 5.53 -10.42
N GLU A 84 -0.29 4.95 -10.83
CA GLU A 84 1.04 5.50 -10.55
C GLU A 84 1.25 6.92 -11.09
N ASN A 85 0.49 7.30 -12.13
CA ASN A 85 0.57 8.65 -12.70
C ASN A 85 -0.09 9.70 -11.80
N TRP A 86 -1.11 9.34 -11.03
CA TRP A 86 -1.70 10.25 -10.03
C TRP A 86 -0.65 10.64 -8.99
N ILE A 87 0.13 9.69 -8.51
CA ILE A 87 1.20 9.93 -7.54
C ILE A 87 2.27 10.88 -8.09
N LEU A 88 2.67 10.70 -9.35
CA LEU A 88 3.62 11.61 -9.99
C LEU A 88 3.05 13.02 -10.17
N ASN A 89 1.75 13.16 -10.43
CA ASN A 89 1.07 14.45 -10.49
C ASN A 89 1.01 15.11 -9.11
N ASP A 90 0.69 14.36 -8.05
CA ASP A 90 0.69 14.84 -6.68
C ASP A 90 2.09 15.34 -6.26
N ILE A 91 3.15 14.62 -6.63
CA ILE A 91 4.55 15.02 -6.39
C ILE A 91 4.86 16.35 -7.09
N ARG A 92 4.41 16.54 -8.35
CA ARG A 92 4.56 17.82 -9.07
C ARG A 92 3.79 18.95 -8.39
N ALA A 93 2.55 18.70 -7.98
CA ALA A 93 1.71 19.65 -7.24
C ALA A 93 2.34 20.03 -5.88
N CYS A 94 3.09 19.10 -5.26
CA CYS A 94 3.95 19.42 -4.13
C CYS A 94 5.19 20.26 -4.50
N GLY A 95 5.40 20.66 -5.77
CA GLY A 95 6.57 21.43 -6.23
C GLY A 95 7.89 20.64 -6.21
N THR A 96 7.82 19.32 -6.34
CA THR A 96 8.96 18.42 -6.39
C THR A 96 9.11 17.86 -7.82
N ASP A 97 10.35 17.66 -8.25
CA ASP A 97 10.66 17.06 -9.55
C ASP A 97 10.25 15.56 -9.56
N ALA A 98 9.13 15.26 -10.20
CA ALA A 98 8.61 13.91 -10.30
C ALA A 98 9.48 12.99 -11.18
N ASP A 99 10.18 13.53 -12.17
CA ASP A 99 11.07 12.73 -13.02
C ASP A 99 12.31 12.28 -12.27
N ARG A 100 12.81 13.13 -11.37
CA ARG A 100 13.86 12.73 -10.42
C ARG A 100 13.40 11.61 -9.50
N ILE A 101 12.16 11.65 -9.00
CA ILE A 101 11.58 10.58 -8.18
C ILE A 101 11.43 9.31 -9.01
N ARG A 102 10.84 9.39 -10.20
CA ARG A 102 10.66 8.25 -11.11
C ARG A 102 11.97 7.49 -11.37
N ASN A 103 13.09 8.21 -11.52
CA ASN A 103 14.41 7.67 -11.82
C ASN A 103 15.25 7.37 -10.57
N SER A 104 14.68 7.49 -9.36
CA SER A 104 15.35 7.14 -8.11
C SER A 104 15.11 5.67 -7.75
N GLN A 105 15.55 5.28 -6.56
CA GLN A 105 15.34 3.93 -6.03
C GLN A 105 14.34 3.97 -4.86
N PRO A 106 13.55 2.90 -4.63
CA PRO A 106 12.72 2.77 -3.44
C PRO A 106 13.57 2.68 -2.16
N SER A 107 12.93 2.81 -1.02
CA SER A 107 13.51 2.41 0.25
C SER A 107 13.66 0.88 0.31
N ARG A 108 14.50 0.42 1.24
CA ARG A 108 14.68 -1.02 1.48
C ARG A 108 13.35 -1.69 1.84
N ALA A 109 12.50 -1.06 2.65
CA ALA A 109 11.22 -1.63 3.05
C ALA A 109 10.28 -1.81 1.85
N THR A 110 10.19 -0.83 0.97
CA THR A 110 9.37 -0.91 -0.25
C THR A 110 9.92 -1.98 -1.21
N GLU A 111 11.24 -2.02 -1.42
CA GLU A 111 11.87 -3.04 -2.25
C GLU A 111 11.59 -4.46 -1.72
N LEU A 112 11.70 -4.67 -0.40
CA LEU A 112 11.42 -5.98 0.20
C LEU A 112 9.95 -6.36 0.11
N MET A 113 9.02 -5.41 0.25
CA MET A 113 7.59 -5.67 0.09
C MET A 113 7.25 -6.12 -1.33
N VAL A 114 7.75 -5.39 -2.32
CA VAL A 114 7.56 -5.73 -3.74
C VAL A 114 8.22 -7.07 -4.08
N SER A 115 9.45 -7.31 -3.59
CA SER A 115 10.14 -8.58 -3.79
C SER A 115 9.39 -9.76 -3.17
N TYR A 116 8.78 -9.58 -1.99
CA TYR A 116 7.96 -10.61 -1.36
C TYR A 116 6.67 -10.89 -2.17
N ALA A 117 6.06 -9.87 -2.78
CA ALA A 117 4.91 -10.06 -3.66
C ALA A 117 5.29 -10.90 -4.90
N TRP A 118 6.40 -10.58 -5.56
CA TRP A 118 6.94 -11.36 -6.66
C TRP A 118 7.29 -12.79 -6.25
N ASP A 119 7.96 -13.00 -5.10
CA ASP A 119 8.27 -14.33 -4.58
C ASP A 119 6.99 -15.14 -4.30
N THR A 120 5.99 -14.50 -3.71
CA THR A 120 4.68 -15.12 -3.44
C THR A 120 4.02 -15.62 -4.73
N ILE A 121 3.98 -14.79 -5.76
CA ILE A 121 3.36 -15.12 -7.03
C ILE A 121 4.17 -16.17 -7.79
N GLN A 122 5.49 -15.98 -7.92
CA GLN A 122 6.31 -16.77 -8.85
C GLN A 122 6.79 -18.10 -8.26
N ARG A 123 7.05 -18.16 -6.96
CA ARG A 123 7.69 -19.31 -6.32
C ARG A 123 6.81 -20.04 -5.32
N ARG A 124 5.74 -19.41 -4.84
CA ARG A 124 4.81 -20.00 -3.89
C ARG A 124 3.44 -20.20 -4.53
N ASP A 125 2.40 -19.72 -3.90
CA ASP A 125 1.03 -19.78 -4.40
C ASP A 125 0.52 -18.38 -4.77
N PRO A 126 0.14 -18.13 -6.05
CA PRO A 126 -0.35 -16.81 -6.48
C PRO A 126 -1.58 -16.32 -5.70
N VAL A 127 -2.35 -17.22 -5.09
CA VAL A 127 -3.48 -16.87 -4.22
C VAL A 127 -3.05 -16.00 -3.03
N GLY A 128 -1.83 -16.19 -2.53
CA GLY A 128 -1.28 -15.37 -1.45
C GLY A 128 -1.17 -13.88 -1.78
N PHE A 129 -1.17 -13.50 -3.07
CA PHE A 129 -1.16 -12.11 -3.49
C PHE A 129 -2.44 -11.35 -3.05
N PHE A 130 -3.58 -12.03 -2.95
CA PHE A 130 -4.81 -11.43 -2.42
C PHE A 130 -4.70 -11.02 -0.95
N GLY A 131 -3.73 -11.55 -0.22
CA GLY A 131 -3.35 -11.02 1.10
C GLY A 131 -2.74 -9.61 1.01
N MET A 132 -1.98 -9.27 -0.05
CA MET A 132 -1.49 -7.91 -0.31
C MET A 132 -2.64 -6.98 -0.68
N VAL A 133 -3.52 -7.40 -1.60
CA VAL A 133 -4.70 -6.62 -2.01
C VAL A 133 -5.54 -6.25 -0.78
N TYR A 134 -5.84 -7.22 0.09
CA TYR A 134 -6.56 -6.99 1.34
C TYR A 134 -5.91 -5.93 2.24
N VAL A 135 -4.58 -5.96 2.36
CA VAL A 135 -3.84 -4.99 3.19
C VAL A 135 -3.89 -3.59 2.61
N LEU A 136 -3.66 -3.45 1.32
CA LEU A 136 -3.56 -2.14 0.67
C LEU A 136 -4.93 -1.45 0.59
N GLU A 137 -5.94 -2.13 0.07
CA GLU A 137 -7.31 -1.58 -0.04
C GLU A 137 -7.91 -1.28 1.34
N GLY A 138 -7.80 -2.23 2.29
CA GLY A 138 -8.32 -2.03 3.63
C GLY A 138 -7.63 -0.88 4.39
N THR A 139 -6.34 -0.66 4.16
CA THR A 139 -5.60 0.46 4.76
C THR A 139 -6.00 1.78 4.12
N SER A 140 -6.17 1.81 2.81
CA SER A 140 -6.56 2.99 2.05
C SER A 140 -7.96 3.47 2.46
N VAL A 141 -8.95 2.59 2.47
CA VAL A 141 -10.31 2.91 2.95
C VAL A 141 -10.31 3.44 4.38
N ALA A 142 -9.48 2.86 5.25
CA ALA A 142 -9.44 3.26 6.66
C ALA A 142 -8.80 4.63 6.89
N LEU A 143 -7.82 5.05 6.07
CA LEU A 143 -6.94 6.17 6.41
C LEU A 143 -6.84 7.26 5.33
N ALA A 144 -6.96 6.93 4.03
CA ALA A 144 -6.52 7.82 2.96
C ALA A 144 -7.32 9.14 2.90
N THR A 145 -8.64 9.08 2.92
CA THR A 145 -9.49 10.28 2.87
C THR A 145 -9.28 11.17 4.09
N GLN A 146 -9.18 10.59 5.28
CA GLN A 146 -8.93 11.37 6.49
C GLN A 146 -7.56 12.04 6.44
N ALA A 147 -6.53 11.29 6.05
CA ALA A 147 -5.18 11.83 5.91
C ALA A 147 -5.12 12.96 4.88
N ALA A 148 -5.73 12.79 3.69
CA ALA A 148 -5.78 13.82 2.67
C ALA A 148 -6.40 15.13 3.18
N ASN A 149 -7.57 15.06 3.82
CA ASN A 149 -8.28 16.24 4.33
C ASN A 149 -7.47 16.98 5.41
N VAL A 150 -6.84 16.26 6.32
CA VAL A 150 -6.00 16.86 7.37
C VAL A 150 -4.75 17.48 6.78
N LEU A 151 -4.06 16.76 5.89
CA LEU A 151 -2.78 17.18 5.31
C LEU A 151 -2.95 18.33 4.32
N GLN A 152 -4.05 18.38 3.56
CA GLN A 152 -4.34 19.51 2.68
C GLN A 152 -4.34 20.82 3.46
N THR A 153 -4.98 20.84 4.62
CA THR A 153 -5.04 22.03 5.47
C THR A 153 -3.72 22.33 6.16
N SER A 154 -3.08 21.32 6.75
CA SER A 154 -1.88 21.52 7.57
C SER A 154 -0.61 21.81 6.77
N LEU A 155 -0.53 21.33 5.52
CA LEU A 155 0.61 21.57 4.64
C LEU A 155 0.43 22.76 3.70
N ASP A 156 -0.76 23.38 3.68
CA ASP A 156 -1.13 24.46 2.76
C ASP A 156 -0.81 24.08 1.30
N LEU A 157 -1.24 22.89 0.90
CA LEU A 157 -1.05 22.35 -0.45
C LEU A 157 -2.39 22.36 -1.24
N PRO A 158 -2.33 22.53 -2.56
CA PRO A 158 -3.52 22.46 -3.41
C PRO A 158 -4.13 21.05 -3.39
N GLN A 159 -5.42 20.96 -3.69
CA GLN A 159 -6.14 19.67 -3.75
C GLN A 159 -5.48 18.69 -4.72
N ASP A 160 -4.91 19.18 -5.82
CA ASP A 160 -4.20 18.36 -6.83
C ASP A 160 -2.95 17.65 -6.29
N ALA A 161 -2.51 17.99 -5.07
CA ALA A 161 -1.42 17.27 -4.40
C ALA A 161 -1.90 16.01 -3.64
N PHE A 162 -3.21 15.71 -3.66
CA PHE A 162 -3.84 14.62 -2.91
C PHE A 162 -4.72 13.73 -3.78
N SER A 163 -4.56 13.77 -5.10
CA SER A 163 -5.40 12.99 -6.03
C SER A 163 -5.29 11.49 -5.76
N TYR A 164 -4.10 10.99 -5.47
CA TYR A 164 -3.87 9.59 -5.12
C TYR A 164 -4.65 9.17 -3.85
N LEU A 165 -4.52 9.92 -2.77
CA LEU A 165 -5.19 9.58 -1.50
C LEU A 165 -6.71 9.72 -1.60
N LEU A 166 -7.21 10.76 -2.28
CA LEU A 166 -8.65 11.02 -2.41
C LEU A 166 -9.32 10.00 -3.33
N SER A 167 -8.69 9.65 -4.46
CA SER A 167 -9.22 8.67 -5.40
C SER A 167 -9.27 7.27 -4.76
N HIS A 168 -8.19 6.81 -4.13
CA HIS A 168 -8.17 5.53 -3.46
C HIS A 168 -9.14 5.49 -2.27
N GLY A 169 -9.27 6.55 -1.49
CA GLY A 169 -10.25 6.60 -0.40
C GLY A 169 -11.71 6.47 -0.83
N SER A 170 -12.05 6.76 -2.09
CA SER A 170 -13.40 6.60 -2.65
C SER A 170 -13.57 5.33 -3.48
N ILE A 171 -12.62 5.01 -4.35
CA ILE A 171 -12.64 3.84 -5.23
C ILE A 171 -12.52 2.55 -4.40
N ASP A 172 -11.66 2.54 -3.40
CA ASP A 172 -11.41 1.34 -2.59
C ASP A 172 -12.62 0.90 -1.74
N GLN A 173 -13.65 1.75 -1.58
CA GLN A 173 -14.91 1.29 -0.96
C GLN A 173 -15.65 0.27 -1.84
N GLU A 174 -15.68 0.47 -3.16
CA GLU A 174 -16.23 -0.48 -4.12
C GLU A 174 -15.31 -1.70 -4.25
N HIS A 175 -14.00 -1.48 -4.27
CA HIS A 175 -12.99 -2.53 -4.31
C HIS A 175 -13.05 -3.43 -3.08
N VAL A 176 -13.22 -2.88 -1.86
CA VAL A 176 -13.36 -3.71 -0.65
C VAL A 176 -14.62 -4.56 -0.69
N GLN A 177 -15.74 -4.06 -1.22
CA GLN A 177 -16.96 -4.87 -1.40
C GLN A 177 -16.73 -5.97 -2.43
N PHE A 178 -16.07 -5.66 -3.54
CA PHE A 178 -15.69 -6.65 -4.54
C PHE A 178 -14.72 -7.68 -3.94
N LEU A 179 -13.71 -7.24 -3.21
CA LEU A 179 -12.74 -8.12 -2.54
C LEU A 179 -13.43 -9.02 -1.50
N GLU A 180 -14.37 -8.50 -0.71
CA GLU A 180 -15.15 -9.33 0.23
C GLU A 180 -15.88 -10.43 -0.49
N GLY A 181 -16.59 -10.08 -1.58
CA GLY A 181 -17.28 -11.05 -2.42
C GLY A 181 -16.33 -12.11 -2.98
N LEU A 182 -15.16 -11.70 -3.44
CA LEU A 182 -14.11 -12.56 -3.98
C LEU A 182 -13.51 -13.48 -2.91
N MET A 183 -13.10 -12.94 -1.78
CA MET A 183 -12.53 -13.69 -0.65
C MET A 183 -13.49 -14.75 -0.13
N ASN A 184 -14.77 -14.43 -0.08
CA ASN A 184 -15.79 -15.35 0.42
C ASN A 184 -16.13 -16.50 -0.56
N ARG A 185 -15.53 -16.54 -1.75
CA ARG A 185 -15.60 -17.66 -2.72
C ARG A 185 -14.51 -18.70 -2.51
N PHE A 186 -13.46 -18.38 -1.75
CA PHE A 186 -12.47 -19.40 -1.39
C PHE A 186 -13.07 -20.38 -0.40
N GLU A 187 -13.11 -21.65 -0.76
CA GLU A 187 -13.66 -22.73 0.07
C GLU A 187 -12.55 -23.64 0.65
N ASP A 188 -11.37 -23.68 0.00
CA ASP A 188 -10.26 -24.51 0.45
C ASP A 188 -9.57 -23.91 1.69
N PRO A 189 -9.51 -24.63 2.82
CA PRO A 189 -8.79 -24.16 4.01
C PRO A 189 -7.31 -23.85 3.76
N ARG A 190 -6.69 -24.43 2.73
CA ARG A 190 -5.29 -24.15 2.35
C ARG A 190 -5.17 -22.75 1.76
N ASP A 191 -6.14 -22.32 0.94
CA ASP A 191 -6.18 -20.96 0.40
C ASP A 191 -6.39 -19.96 1.54
N HIS A 192 -7.30 -20.25 2.48
CA HIS A 192 -7.49 -19.42 3.67
C HIS A 192 -6.18 -19.24 4.47
N ALA A 193 -5.48 -20.35 4.72
CA ALA A 193 -4.20 -20.30 5.43
C ALA A 193 -3.14 -19.50 4.66
N THR A 194 -3.06 -19.68 3.34
CA THR A 194 -2.12 -18.98 2.47
C THR A 194 -2.38 -17.47 2.45
N ILE A 195 -3.64 -17.06 2.22
CA ILE A 195 -4.04 -15.65 2.18
C ILE A 195 -3.78 -14.99 3.55
N THR A 196 -4.20 -15.65 4.64
CA THR A 196 -3.99 -15.13 6.00
C THR A 196 -2.50 -14.97 6.32
N HIS A 197 -1.68 -15.97 5.99
CA HIS A 197 -0.24 -15.88 6.18
C HIS A 197 0.37 -14.70 5.41
N CYS A 198 0.01 -14.55 4.14
CA CYS A 198 0.51 -13.47 3.31
C CYS A 198 0.02 -12.10 3.79
N ALA A 199 -1.25 -11.94 4.17
CA ALA A 199 -1.79 -10.70 4.71
C ALA A 199 -0.99 -10.24 5.96
N LYS A 200 -0.69 -11.15 6.89
CA LYS A 200 0.15 -10.84 8.06
C LYS A 200 1.54 -10.33 7.65
N ARG A 201 2.16 -10.94 6.64
CA ARG A 201 3.46 -10.52 6.14
C ARG A 201 3.40 -9.17 5.45
N PHE A 202 2.37 -8.93 4.64
CA PHE A 202 2.18 -7.65 3.97
C PHE A 202 1.87 -6.52 4.94
N PHE A 203 1.06 -6.72 5.98
CA PHE A 203 0.89 -5.72 7.04
C PHE A 203 2.22 -5.34 7.68
N TYR A 204 3.06 -6.32 8.01
CA TYR A 204 4.38 -6.06 8.60
C TYR A 204 5.30 -5.31 7.64
N LEU A 205 5.39 -5.74 6.39
CA LEU A 205 6.25 -5.10 5.37
C LEU A 205 5.76 -3.68 5.05
N TYR A 206 4.46 -3.50 4.90
CA TYR A 206 3.87 -2.18 4.66
C TYR A 206 4.03 -1.24 5.85
N ALA A 207 3.90 -1.73 7.07
CA ALA A 207 4.21 -0.96 8.28
C ALA A 207 5.67 -0.47 8.30
N ASN A 208 6.62 -1.32 7.86
CA ASN A 208 8.02 -0.95 7.79
C ASN A 208 8.30 0.13 6.73
N LEU A 209 7.54 0.16 5.62
CA LEU A 209 7.61 1.26 4.67
C LEU A 209 7.37 2.60 5.38
N PHE A 210 6.31 2.70 6.18
CA PHE A 210 6.01 3.92 6.94
C PHE A 210 7.05 4.21 8.03
N ARG A 211 7.58 3.19 8.67
CA ARG A 211 8.59 3.34 9.75
C ARG A 211 9.97 3.73 9.24
N GLU A 212 10.29 3.45 7.98
CA GLU A 212 11.53 3.89 7.32
C GLU A 212 11.44 5.32 6.72
N LEU A 213 10.23 5.92 6.68
CA LEU A 213 10.10 7.31 6.25
C LEU A 213 10.85 8.27 7.20
N PRO A 214 11.41 9.38 6.68
CA PRO A 214 12.17 10.33 7.50
C PRO A 214 11.34 10.85 8.67
N ASP A 215 11.89 10.76 9.89
CA ASP A 215 11.31 11.39 11.07
C ASP A 215 11.77 12.85 11.16
N ARG A 216 10.90 13.74 11.68
CA ARG A 216 11.26 15.15 11.96
C ARG A 216 12.52 15.27 12.83
N HIS A 217 12.72 14.35 13.75
CA HIS A 217 13.82 14.36 14.70
C HIS A 217 15.07 13.62 14.24
N ALA A 218 14.99 12.81 13.18
CA ALA A 218 16.13 12.04 12.70
C ALA A 218 17.24 12.92 12.06
N ALA A 219 16.90 14.08 11.53
CA ALA A 219 17.88 15.04 11.00
C ALA A 219 18.71 15.67 12.12
N THR A 220 18.06 16.09 13.21
CA THR A 220 18.70 16.71 14.38
C THR A 220 19.63 15.74 15.08
N LEU A 221 19.21 14.50 15.29
CA LEU A 221 20.04 13.44 15.89
C LEU A 221 21.28 13.08 15.05
N ARG A 222 21.19 13.13 13.72
CA ARG A 222 22.35 12.86 12.85
C ARG A 222 23.38 13.99 12.89
N ASP A 223 22.93 15.23 13.00
CA ASP A 223 23.82 16.39 13.11
C ASP A 223 24.49 16.44 14.49
N ASP A 224 23.76 16.11 15.57
CA ASP A 224 24.32 15.99 16.92
C ASP A 224 25.35 14.86 17.02
N LEU A 225 25.13 13.71 16.41
CA LEU A 225 26.08 12.59 16.38
C LEU A 225 27.33 12.88 15.53
N ARG A 226 27.22 13.73 14.47
CA ARG A 226 28.38 14.16 13.68
C ARG A 226 29.24 15.20 14.39
N GLN A 227 28.69 15.92 15.38
CA GLN A 227 29.45 16.89 16.21
C GLN A 227 30.19 16.21 17.36
N VAL A 228 29.87 14.97 17.69
CA VAL A 228 30.48 14.20 18.78
C VAL A 228 31.51 13.17 18.27
N ALA A 229 31.62 12.96 16.95
CA ALA A 229 32.56 12.06 16.31
C ALA A 229 33.72 12.86 15.65
#